data_a1dc49eb52963882c3b596ea09e1f849
#
_entry.id   a1dc49eb52963882c3b596ea09e1f849
#
_cell.length_a   1.000
_cell.length_b   1.000
_cell.length_c   1.000
_cell.angle_alpha   90.00
_cell.angle_beta   90.00
_cell.angle_gamma   90.00
#
_symmetry.space_group_name_H-M   'P 1'
#
loop_
_entity.id
_entity.type
_entity.pdbx_description
1 polymer ?
#
loop_
_entity_poly.entity_id
_entity_poly.type
_entity_poly.pdbx_seq_one_letter_code
_entity_poly.pdbx_strand_id
1 'polypeptide(L)'
;LGMFGSIQKNHNLVDLQKTFYSAATFNPTYPNHKDPVTGSWDGITTASQITNPLAWMEVQDHDATSHISTHARLTFNLMDELKLVLFGAYTYNIVENSQYLPTSVWAHGQAYKGTKKMESLLGNMMLTYKKGWKKHFFDALALAELQKETYTGFYTTVTNFNTDKFGYNNLQAGALRLWEGTNSYYEQ
;
A
#
# COMPACT_ATOMS: atom_id res chain seq x y z
N LEU A 1 -2.42 4.43 28.19
CA LEU A 1 -2.86 3.52 27.14
C LEU A 1 -3.54 4.32 26.04
N GLY A 2 -3.14 4.10 24.79
CA GLY A 2 -3.78 4.71 23.61
C GLY A 2 -3.89 3.69 22.48
N MET A 3 -4.94 3.85 21.67
CA MET A 3 -5.16 3.04 20.46
C MET A 3 -5.70 3.97 19.38
N PHE A 4 -5.17 3.80 18.17
CA PHE A 4 -5.60 4.49 16.97
C PHE A 4 -5.72 3.49 15.83
N GLY A 5 -6.75 3.63 15.01
CA GLY A 5 -6.94 2.83 13.81
C GLY A 5 -7.54 3.66 12.69
N SER A 6 -7.12 3.40 11.46
CA SER A 6 -7.67 4.02 10.26
C SER A 6 -7.74 3.03 9.11
N ILE A 7 -8.74 3.20 8.26
CA ILE A 7 -8.86 2.49 6.98
C ILE A 7 -9.05 3.54 5.90
N GLN A 8 -8.17 3.54 4.92
CA GLN A 8 -8.23 4.41 3.77
C GLN A 8 -8.38 3.55 2.52
N LYS A 9 -9.31 3.94 1.65
CA LYS A 9 -9.52 3.30 0.36
C LYS A 9 -9.42 4.36 -0.73
N ASN A 10 -8.59 4.09 -1.72
CA ASN A 10 -8.37 4.98 -2.86
C ASN A 10 -8.73 4.27 -4.16
N HIS A 11 -9.32 5.02 -5.07
CA HIS A 11 -9.47 4.66 -6.47
C HIS A 11 -8.51 5.53 -7.25
N ASN A 12 -7.51 4.92 -7.86
CA ASN A 12 -6.47 5.64 -8.56
C ASN A 12 -6.78 5.67 -10.06
N LEU A 13 -6.34 6.73 -10.74
CA LEU A 13 -6.22 6.72 -12.19
C LEU A 13 -4.91 6.01 -12.55
N VAL A 14 -5.02 4.89 -13.23
CA VAL A 14 -3.85 4.14 -13.68
C VAL A 14 -3.09 4.97 -14.71
N ASP A 15 -1.81 5.13 -14.45
CA ASP A 15 -0.88 5.82 -15.35
C ASP A 15 -1.42 7.16 -15.85
N LEU A 16 -1.49 8.12 -14.94
CA LEU A 16 -1.97 9.48 -15.21
C LEU A 16 -1.27 10.10 -16.45
N GLN A 17 0.04 9.82 -16.59
CA GLN A 17 0.83 10.32 -17.70
C GLN A 17 0.36 9.75 -19.04
N LYS A 18 0.10 8.43 -19.12
CA LYS A 18 -0.42 7.79 -20.34
C LYS A 18 -1.83 8.25 -20.66
N THR A 19 -2.68 8.41 -19.65
CA THR A 19 -4.05 8.91 -19.82
C THR A 19 -4.05 10.31 -20.42
N PHE A 20 -3.26 11.24 -19.89
CA PHE A 20 -3.13 12.59 -20.44
C PHE A 20 -2.48 12.61 -21.82
N TYR A 21 -1.42 11.83 -22.01
CA TYR A 21 -0.77 11.71 -23.31
C TYR A 21 -1.74 11.18 -24.37
N SER A 22 -2.49 10.13 -24.05
CA SER A 22 -3.51 9.59 -24.95
C SER A 22 -4.59 10.63 -25.26
N ALA A 23 -5.09 11.36 -24.26
CA ALA A 23 -6.09 12.39 -24.47
C ALA A 23 -5.60 13.56 -25.34
N ALA A 24 -4.31 13.93 -25.21
CA ALA A 24 -3.70 15.01 -25.98
C ALA A 24 -3.35 14.63 -27.43
N THR A 25 -3.05 13.36 -27.66
CA THR A 25 -2.56 12.86 -28.96
C THR A 25 -3.60 12.07 -29.74
N PHE A 26 -4.72 11.71 -29.13
CA PHE A 26 -5.80 10.98 -29.79
C PHE A 26 -6.45 11.86 -30.87
N ASN A 27 -6.63 11.28 -32.05
CA ASN A 27 -7.26 12.01 -33.16
C ASN A 27 -8.76 12.25 -32.87
N PRO A 28 -9.21 13.49 -32.76
CA PRO A 28 -10.61 13.81 -32.45
C PRO A 28 -11.61 13.40 -33.53
N THR A 29 -11.13 13.05 -34.74
CA THR A 29 -11.99 12.59 -35.84
C THR A 29 -12.26 11.09 -35.80
N TYR A 30 -11.58 10.34 -34.91
CA TYR A 30 -11.88 8.93 -34.75
C TYR A 30 -13.22 8.72 -34.07
N PRO A 31 -14.00 7.71 -34.49
CA PRO A 31 -15.25 7.37 -33.83
C PRO A 31 -15.00 7.09 -32.35
N ASN A 32 -15.85 7.61 -31.53
CA ASN A 32 -15.74 7.45 -30.07
C ASN A 32 -16.78 6.42 -29.60
N HIS A 33 -16.72 5.23 -30.18
CA HIS A 33 -17.67 4.18 -29.92
C HIS A 33 -16.97 2.97 -29.33
N LYS A 34 -17.71 2.26 -28.51
CA LYS A 34 -17.35 0.92 -28.06
C LYS A 34 -18.05 -0.09 -28.95
N ASP A 35 -17.31 -0.97 -29.59
CA ASP A 35 -17.87 -2.05 -30.38
C ASP A 35 -18.79 -2.92 -29.51
N PRO A 36 -20.09 -3.03 -29.81
CA PRO A 36 -21.03 -3.78 -29.00
C PRO A 36 -20.79 -5.29 -29.00
N VAL A 37 -20.04 -5.81 -29.97
CA VAL A 37 -19.75 -7.24 -30.12
C VAL A 37 -18.45 -7.61 -29.42
N THR A 38 -17.38 -6.87 -29.69
CA THR A 38 -16.04 -7.16 -29.15
C THR A 38 -15.76 -6.46 -27.81
N GLY A 39 -16.52 -5.41 -27.50
CA GLY A 39 -16.29 -4.56 -26.33
C GLY A 39 -15.05 -3.69 -26.44
N SER A 40 -14.36 -3.67 -27.57
CA SER A 40 -13.18 -2.83 -27.80
C SER A 40 -13.57 -1.39 -28.16
N TRP A 41 -12.73 -0.45 -27.75
CA TRP A 41 -12.87 0.95 -28.15
C TRP A 41 -12.30 1.18 -29.53
N ASP A 42 -13.00 1.98 -30.36
CA ASP A 42 -12.47 2.41 -31.66
C ASP A 42 -11.13 3.14 -31.50
N GLY A 43 -10.25 3.01 -32.51
CA GLY A 43 -8.94 3.64 -32.50
C GLY A 43 -7.84 2.87 -31.78
N ILE A 44 -8.14 1.72 -31.16
CA ILE A 44 -7.11 0.81 -30.65
C ILE A 44 -6.62 -0.06 -31.83
N THR A 45 -5.56 0.39 -32.47
CA THR A 45 -4.86 -0.46 -33.46
C THR A 45 -3.56 -0.95 -32.85
N THR A 46 -3.22 -2.21 -33.13
CA THR A 46 -1.93 -2.80 -32.74
C THR A 46 -0.71 -2.05 -33.27
N ALA A 47 -0.91 -1.20 -34.27
CA ALA A 47 0.12 -0.38 -34.89
C ALA A 47 0.28 1.02 -34.26
N SER A 48 -0.74 1.54 -33.59
CA SER A 48 -0.65 2.82 -32.88
C SER A 48 -0.43 2.57 -31.40
N GLN A 49 0.63 3.10 -30.84
CA GLN A 49 0.87 3.06 -29.39
C GLN A 49 -0.09 4.00 -28.61
N ILE A 50 -1.07 4.57 -29.29
CA ILE A 50 -2.03 5.52 -28.73
C ILE A 50 -3.33 4.78 -28.51
N THR A 51 -3.66 4.59 -27.24
CA THR A 51 -4.90 3.95 -26.80
C THR A 51 -5.99 5.03 -26.68
N ASN A 52 -7.23 4.71 -27.03
CA ASN A 52 -8.37 5.61 -26.79
C ASN A 52 -8.42 6.03 -25.32
N PRO A 53 -8.43 7.33 -24.99
CA PRO A 53 -8.41 7.81 -23.61
C PRO A 53 -9.60 7.30 -22.79
N LEU A 54 -10.74 7.00 -23.40
CA LEU A 54 -11.90 6.44 -22.71
C LEU A 54 -11.68 4.98 -22.28
N ALA A 55 -10.84 4.23 -23.00
CA ALA A 55 -10.50 2.89 -22.60
C ALA A 55 -9.73 2.87 -21.25
N TRP A 56 -8.89 3.88 -20.99
CA TRP A 56 -8.21 4.04 -19.71
C TRP A 56 -9.13 4.27 -18.53
N MET A 57 -10.33 4.80 -18.76
CA MET A 57 -11.33 4.97 -17.69
C MET A 57 -11.95 3.65 -17.23
N GLU A 58 -11.79 2.57 -17.99
CA GLU A 58 -12.25 1.22 -17.61
C GLU A 58 -11.23 0.45 -16.76
N VAL A 59 -10.03 0.97 -16.66
CA VAL A 59 -9.00 0.38 -15.81
C VAL A 59 -9.40 0.53 -14.35
N GLN A 60 -9.31 -0.58 -13.61
CA GLN A 60 -9.56 -0.58 -12.18
C GLN A 60 -8.21 -0.51 -11.45
N ASP A 61 -8.09 0.44 -10.54
CA ASP A 61 -6.93 0.56 -9.67
C ASP A 61 -7.40 0.98 -8.27
N HIS A 62 -7.23 0.09 -7.34
CA HIS A 62 -7.73 0.23 -5.98
C HIS A 62 -6.62 -0.05 -4.98
N ASP A 63 -6.44 0.90 -4.08
CA ASP A 63 -5.57 0.77 -2.93
C ASP A 63 -6.39 0.79 -1.64
N ALA A 64 -6.09 -0.11 -0.75
CA ALA A 64 -6.64 -0.11 0.60
C ALA A 64 -5.49 -0.13 1.60
N THR A 65 -5.47 0.86 2.50
CA THR A 65 -4.50 0.93 3.59
C THR A 65 -5.23 0.81 4.92
N SER A 66 -4.87 -0.20 5.70
CA SER A 66 -5.34 -0.36 7.07
C SER A 66 -4.18 -0.14 8.03
N HIS A 67 -4.38 0.76 8.99
CA HIS A 67 -3.39 1.11 9.98
C HIS A 67 -3.96 0.94 11.39
N ILE A 68 -3.22 0.27 12.26
CA ILE A 68 -3.52 0.14 13.68
C ILE A 68 -2.26 0.46 14.46
N SER A 69 -2.38 1.36 15.44
CA SER A 69 -1.30 1.70 16.36
C SER A 69 -1.82 1.67 17.78
N THR A 70 -1.10 0.98 18.66
CA THR A 70 -1.40 0.91 20.08
C THR A 70 -0.15 1.24 20.88
N HIS A 71 -0.33 1.93 22.02
CA HIS A 71 0.78 2.21 22.89
C HIS A 71 0.34 2.20 24.36
N ALA A 72 1.30 1.86 25.22
CA ALA A 72 1.13 1.90 26.67
C ALA A 72 2.33 2.58 27.33
N ARG A 73 2.07 3.34 28.35
CA ARG A 73 3.10 3.93 29.22
C ARG A 73 2.77 3.60 30.67
N LEU A 74 3.74 3.06 31.35
CA LEU A 74 3.69 2.80 32.79
C LEU A 74 4.75 3.65 33.48
N THR A 75 4.37 4.27 34.58
CA THR A 75 5.26 5.14 35.36
C THR A 75 5.28 4.64 36.79
N PHE A 76 6.46 4.34 37.29
CA PHE A 76 6.70 3.89 38.65
C PHE A 76 7.57 4.92 39.37
N ASN A 77 7.08 5.47 40.45
CA ASN A 77 7.89 6.26 41.38
C ASN A 77 8.44 5.29 42.42
N LEU A 78 9.69 4.84 42.19
CA LEU A 78 10.35 3.85 43.02
C LEU A 78 10.80 4.46 44.38
N MET A 79 11.20 5.72 44.31
CA MET A 79 11.56 6.59 45.45
C MET A 79 11.19 8.04 45.09
N ASP A 80 11.26 8.97 46.01
CA ASP A 80 10.99 10.38 45.75
C ASP A 80 11.93 10.95 44.67
N GLU A 81 13.17 10.45 44.65
CA GLU A 81 14.21 10.86 43.71
C GLU A 81 14.31 9.96 42.46
N LEU A 82 13.70 8.76 42.45
CA LEU A 82 13.91 7.73 41.42
C LEU A 82 12.60 7.37 40.74
N LYS A 83 12.54 7.65 39.43
CA LYS A 83 11.39 7.39 38.57
C LYS A 83 11.75 6.45 37.43
N LEU A 84 10.96 5.39 37.26
CA LEU A 84 11.04 4.47 36.12
C LEU A 84 9.83 4.67 35.21
N VAL A 85 10.07 4.85 33.92
CA VAL A 85 9.04 4.88 32.88
C VAL A 85 9.29 3.74 31.92
N LEU A 86 8.27 2.92 31.73
CA LEU A 86 8.22 1.89 30.69
C LEU A 86 7.25 2.37 29.61
N PHE A 87 7.67 2.28 28.34
CA PHE A 87 6.84 2.59 27.21
C PHE A 87 6.91 1.44 26.22
N GLY A 88 5.77 1.06 25.66
CA GLY A 88 5.66 0.10 24.58
C GLY A 88 4.68 0.59 23.55
N ALA A 89 5.00 0.39 22.27
CA ALA A 89 4.13 0.69 21.15
C ALA A 89 4.18 -0.46 20.14
N TYR A 90 3.03 -0.75 19.55
CA TYR A 90 2.88 -1.69 18.45
C TYR A 90 2.13 -1.01 17.30
N THR A 91 2.69 -1.07 16.12
CA THR A 91 2.09 -0.55 14.91
C THR A 91 1.97 -1.66 13.86
N TYR A 92 0.79 -1.78 13.30
CA TYR A 92 0.48 -2.68 12.21
C TYR A 92 -0.06 -1.89 11.04
N ASN A 93 0.56 -2.03 9.88
CA ASN A 93 0.15 -1.38 8.65
C ASN A 93 0.07 -2.42 7.52
N ILE A 94 -1.05 -2.47 6.82
CA ILE A 94 -1.24 -3.32 5.65
C ILE A 94 -1.73 -2.46 4.49
N VAL A 95 -1.07 -2.61 3.35
CA VAL A 95 -1.42 -1.97 2.09
C VAL A 95 -1.75 -3.05 1.08
N GLU A 96 -2.97 -3.02 0.57
CA GLU A 96 -3.46 -3.91 -0.47
C GLU A 96 -3.63 -3.11 -1.76
N ASN A 97 -2.97 -3.55 -2.82
CA ASN A 97 -3.06 -2.96 -4.15
C ASN A 97 -3.75 -3.95 -5.08
N SER A 98 -4.71 -3.50 -5.85
CA SER A 98 -5.45 -4.33 -6.81
C SER A 98 -5.68 -3.55 -8.09
N GLN A 99 -5.19 -4.08 -9.21
CA GLN A 99 -5.29 -3.42 -10.51
C GLN A 99 -5.80 -4.41 -11.55
N TYR A 100 -6.62 -3.92 -12.46
CA TYR A 100 -7.08 -4.67 -13.61
C TYR A 100 -7.07 -3.80 -14.86
N LEU A 101 -6.35 -4.25 -15.87
CA LEU A 101 -6.36 -3.68 -17.22
C LEU A 101 -7.24 -4.60 -18.07
N PRO A 102 -8.43 -4.13 -18.51
CA PRO A 102 -9.32 -4.95 -19.33
C PRO A 102 -8.76 -5.20 -20.72
N THR A 103 -9.35 -6.17 -21.42
CA THR A 103 -8.96 -6.53 -22.80
C THR A 103 -9.19 -5.38 -23.79
N SER A 104 -10.05 -4.42 -23.43
CA SER A 104 -10.24 -3.16 -24.17
C SER A 104 -9.04 -2.21 -24.12
N VAL A 105 -8.14 -2.36 -23.13
CA VAL A 105 -6.92 -1.55 -22.98
C VAL A 105 -5.67 -2.34 -23.29
N TRP A 106 -5.64 -3.59 -22.86
CA TRP A 106 -4.51 -4.50 -23.03
C TRP A 106 -5.00 -5.81 -23.66
N ALA A 107 -4.54 -6.14 -24.85
CA ALA A 107 -5.06 -7.20 -25.71
C ALA A 107 -5.32 -8.56 -25.02
N HIS A 108 -4.61 -8.82 -23.91
CA HIS A 108 -4.74 -10.08 -23.17
C HIS A 108 -5.39 -9.90 -21.79
N GLY A 109 -5.80 -8.68 -21.43
CA GLY A 109 -6.16 -8.36 -20.05
C GLY A 109 -5.03 -8.64 -19.07
N GLN A 110 -4.93 -7.86 -18.01
CA GLN A 110 -3.92 -8.04 -16.99
C GLN A 110 -4.50 -7.71 -15.62
N ALA A 111 -4.32 -8.61 -14.67
CA ALA A 111 -4.63 -8.37 -13.27
C ALA A 111 -3.36 -8.35 -12.43
N TYR A 112 -3.25 -7.38 -11.55
CA TYR A 112 -2.24 -7.31 -10.52
C TYR A 112 -2.91 -7.32 -9.16
N LYS A 113 -2.35 -8.08 -8.23
CA LYS A 113 -2.74 -8.03 -6.82
C LYS A 113 -1.51 -8.13 -5.95
N GLY A 114 -1.40 -7.20 -5.00
CA GLY A 114 -0.28 -7.13 -4.09
C GLY A 114 -0.72 -6.78 -2.67
N THR A 115 0.04 -7.27 -1.70
CA THR A 115 -0.13 -6.93 -0.29
C THR A 115 1.23 -6.63 0.29
N LYS A 116 1.34 -5.49 0.98
CA LYS A 116 2.53 -5.11 1.78
C LYS A 116 2.10 -4.96 3.22
N LYS A 117 2.82 -5.61 4.11
CA LYS A 117 2.56 -5.64 5.54
C LYS A 117 3.79 -5.13 6.27
N MET A 118 3.60 -4.23 7.21
CA MET A 118 4.62 -3.71 8.12
C MET A 118 4.14 -3.91 9.56
N GLU A 119 4.98 -4.51 10.37
CA GLU A 119 4.80 -4.64 11.82
C GLU A 119 5.97 -3.94 12.51
N SER A 120 5.69 -3.05 13.43
CA SER A 120 6.70 -2.38 14.24
C SER A 120 6.39 -2.54 15.70
N LEU A 121 7.36 -3.00 16.45
CA LEU A 121 7.32 -3.12 17.91
C LEU A 121 8.41 -2.21 18.48
N LEU A 122 8.02 -1.31 19.34
CA LEU A 122 8.92 -0.42 20.07
C LEU A 122 8.74 -0.61 21.57
N GLY A 123 9.83 -0.79 22.27
CA GLY A 123 9.87 -0.81 23.74
C GLY A 123 10.97 0.09 24.25
N ASN A 124 10.69 0.96 25.20
CA ASN A 124 11.74 1.72 25.86
C ASN A 124 11.55 1.76 27.40
N MET A 125 12.65 1.88 28.08
CA MET A 125 12.76 2.00 29.51
C MET A 125 13.62 3.22 29.85
N MET A 126 13.08 4.12 30.64
CA MET A 126 13.72 5.34 31.06
C MET A 126 13.77 5.39 32.59
N LEU A 127 14.97 5.47 33.13
CA LEU A 127 15.21 5.63 34.56
C LEU A 127 15.77 7.03 34.80
N THR A 128 15.08 7.79 35.63
CA THR A 128 15.47 9.16 36.00
C THR A 128 15.73 9.22 37.48
N TYR A 129 16.89 9.71 37.89
CA TYR A 129 17.25 9.98 39.26
C TYR A 129 17.53 11.46 39.44
N LYS A 130 16.86 12.11 40.44
CA LYS A 130 17.00 13.53 40.74
C LYS A 130 17.20 13.70 42.23
N LYS A 131 18.29 14.35 42.62
CA LYS A 131 18.55 14.62 44.03
C LYS A 131 19.22 15.97 44.23
N GLY A 132 18.67 16.70 45.18
CA GLY A 132 19.23 17.98 45.66
C GLY A 132 19.88 17.83 47.02
N TRP A 133 21.09 18.41 47.20
CA TRP A 133 21.79 18.53 48.50
C TRP A 133 22.19 19.97 48.69
N LYS A 134 21.52 20.66 49.61
CA LYS A 134 21.84 22.06 49.95
C LYS A 134 21.95 22.94 48.69
N LYS A 135 23.17 23.15 48.19
CA LYS A 135 23.47 23.95 47.01
C LYS A 135 23.77 23.16 45.74
N HIS A 136 23.75 21.84 45.84
CA HIS A 136 24.06 20.94 44.72
C HIS A 136 22.79 20.24 44.25
N PHE A 137 22.68 20.08 42.91
CA PHE A 137 21.61 19.33 42.28
C PHE A 137 22.23 18.30 41.33
N PHE A 138 21.79 17.07 41.44
CA PHE A 138 22.19 15.96 40.58
C PHE A 138 20.99 15.43 39.82
N ASP A 139 21.10 15.35 38.49
CA ASP A 139 20.10 14.79 37.60
C ASP A 139 20.80 13.77 36.69
N ALA A 140 20.31 12.53 36.70
CA ALA A 140 20.83 11.44 35.88
C ALA A 140 19.70 10.76 35.16
N LEU A 141 19.93 10.44 33.89
CA LEU A 141 19.00 9.75 33.00
C LEU A 141 19.69 8.52 32.40
N ALA A 142 19.07 7.36 32.51
CA ALA A 142 19.40 6.16 31.75
C ALA A 142 18.23 5.79 30.85
N LEU A 143 18.53 5.50 29.60
CA LEU A 143 17.54 5.11 28.58
C LEU A 143 18.02 3.80 27.92
N ALA A 144 17.11 2.86 27.78
CA ALA A 144 17.27 1.68 26.95
C ALA A 144 16.07 1.59 26.00
N GLU A 145 16.34 1.35 24.72
CA GLU A 145 15.30 1.22 23.69
C GLU A 145 15.56 0.00 22.84
N LEU A 146 14.49 -0.70 22.49
CA LEU A 146 14.47 -1.81 21.55
C LEU A 146 13.39 -1.55 20.52
N GLN A 147 13.75 -1.61 19.24
CA GLN A 147 12.82 -1.53 18.12
C GLN A 147 13.01 -2.73 17.21
N LYS A 148 11.92 -3.30 16.78
CA LYS A 148 11.90 -4.35 15.76
C LYS A 148 10.86 -3.97 14.69
N GLU A 149 11.29 -4.00 13.42
CA GLU A 149 10.42 -3.80 12.28
C GLU A 149 10.47 -5.02 11.36
N THR A 150 9.30 -5.46 10.92
CA THR A 150 9.15 -6.61 10.03
C THR A 150 8.33 -6.19 8.83
N TYR A 151 8.89 -6.38 7.64
CA TYR A 151 8.24 -6.11 6.37
C TYR A 151 8.00 -7.41 5.63
N THR A 152 6.77 -7.63 5.21
CA THR A 152 6.43 -8.76 4.34
C THR A 152 5.64 -8.24 3.14
N GLY A 153 5.92 -8.78 1.96
CA GLY A 153 5.22 -8.40 0.74
C GLY A 153 4.94 -9.62 -0.12
N PHE A 154 3.77 -9.62 -0.72
CA PHE A 154 3.38 -10.58 -1.74
C PHE A 154 2.71 -9.82 -2.87
N TYR A 155 3.04 -10.17 -4.13
CA TYR A 155 2.31 -9.71 -5.29
C TYR A 155 2.28 -10.78 -6.37
N THR A 156 1.28 -10.69 -7.23
CA THR A 156 1.14 -11.56 -8.39
C THR A 156 0.54 -10.78 -9.55
N THR A 157 1.02 -11.08 -10.74
CA THR A 157 0.49 -10.56 -11.99
C THR A 157 0.03 -11.73 -12.85
N VAL A 158 -1.17 -11.63 -13.38
CA VAL A 158 -1.79 -12.65 -14.21
C VAL A 158 -2.30 -11.99 -15.49
N THR A 159 -2.10 -12.64 -16.62
CA THR A 159 -2.54 -12.16 -17.94
C THR A 159 -3.33 -13.23 -18.70
N ASN A 160 -3.82 -12.85 -19.85
CA ASN A 160 -4.55 -13.73 -20.77
C ASN A 160 -5.91 -14.17 -20.19
N PHE A 161 -6.75 -13.19 -19.92
CA PHE A 161 -8.11 -13.38 -19.44
C PHE A 161 -9.07 -13.62 -20.59
N ASN A 162 -9.94 -14.61 -20.44
CA ASN A 162 -11.02 -14.88 -21.40
C ASN A 162 -12.23 -13.97 -21.21
N THR A 163 -12.31 -13.24 -20.12
CA THR A 163 -13.41 -12.35 -19.79
C THR A 163 -13.00 -11.28 -18.78
N ASP A 164 -13.45 -10.06 -18.99
CA ASP A 164 -13.20 -8.92 -18.09
C ASP A 164 -14.19 -8.86 -16.91
N LYS A 165 -15.20 -9.74 -16.87
CA LYS A 165 -16.33 -9.66 -15.95
C LYS A 165 -15.93 -9.62 -14.46
N PHE A 166 -14.86 -10.31 -14.09
CA PHE A 166 -14.45 -10.45 -12.70
C PHE A 166 -13.31 -9.53 -12.29
N GLY A 167 -12.63 -8.90 -13.27
CA GLY A 167 -11.50 -8.02 -13.03
C GLY A 167 -10.40 -8.71 -12.19
N TYR A 168 -9.84 -7.99 -11.24
CA TYR A 168 -8.83 -8.52 -10.30
C TYR A 168 -9.40 -9.49 -9.23
N ASN A 169 -10.71 -9.70 -9.18
CA ASN A 169 -11.31 -10.57 -8.16
C ASN A 169 -11.21 -12.06 -8.48
N ASN A 170 -10.90 -12.42 -9.72
CA ASN A 170 -10.70 -13.80 -10.12
C ASN A 170 -9.43 -14.01 -10.93
N LEU A 171 -8.31 -14.08 -10.24
CA LEU A 171 -6.98 -14.31 -10.86
C LEU A 171 -6.87 -15.70 -11.51
N GLN A 172 -7.72 -16.66 -11.15
CA GLN A 172 -7.71 -18.01 -11.73
C GLN A 172 -8.23 -18.03 -13.17
N ALA A 173 -8.99 -17.00 -13.59
CA ALA A 173 -9.49 -16.87 -14.95
C ALA A 173 -8.39 -16.52 -15.97
N GLY A 174 -7.23 -16.07 -15.52
CA GLY A 174 -6.08 -15.80 -16.39
C GLY A 174 -5.27 -17.06 -16.65
N ALA A 175 -4.88 -17.26 -17.92
CA ALA A 175 -4.16 -18.45 -18.37
C ALA A 175 -2.65 -18.37 -18.13
N LEU A 176 -2.07 -17.17 -18.09
CA LEU A 176 -0.64 -16.95 -17.91
C LEU A 176 -0.37 -16.20 -16.62
N ARG A 177 0.44 -16.80 -15.76
CA ARG A 177 1.00 -16.14 -14.57
C ARG A 177 2.37 -15.62 -14.94
N LEU A 178 2.59 -14.34 -14.76
CA LEU A 178 3.93 -13.77 -14.95
C LEU A 178 4.80 -14.16 -13.75
N TRP A 179 6.07 -14.46 -14.01
CA TRP A 179 7.05 -14.94 -13.03
C TRP A 179 7.47 -13.91 -11.98
N GLU A 180 6.86 -12.75 -11.96
CA GLU A 180 7.22 -11.61 -11.11
C GLU A 180 6.57 -11.63 -9.73
N GLY A 181 5.99 -12.75 -9.31
CA GLY A 181 5.52 -12.92 -7.95
C GLY A 181 6.70 -13.17 -7.01
N THR A 182 7.13 -12.16 -6.26
CA THR A 182 8.13 -12.32 -5.21
C THR A 182 7.52 -12.17 -3.84
N ASN A 183 7.93 -13.07 -2.95
CA ASN A 183 7.76 -12.91 -1.52
C ASN A 183 9.03 -12.25 -1.00
N SER A 184 8.95 -11.02 -0.51
CA SER A 184 10.08 -10.37 0.16
C SER A 184 9.82 -10.32 1.66
N TYR A 185 10.75 -10.86 2.42
CA TYR A 185 10.80 -10.75 3.87
C TYR A 185 12.00 -9.92 4.25
N TYR A 186 11.80 -8.93 5.10
CA TYR A 186 12.86 -8.10 5.65
C TYR A 186 12.61 -7.85 7.13
N GLU A 187 13.61 -8.12 7.96
CA GLU A 187 13.60 -7.91 9.41
C GLU A 187 14.79 -7.03 9.80
N GLN A 188 14.55 -5.93 10.48
CA GLN A 188 15.55 -5.05 11.10
C GLN A 188 15.31 -4.93 12.59
#